data_9da8ccc3c0d2fd03110c46d3548a6d0d
#
_entry.id   9da8ccc3c0d2fd03110c46d3548a6d0d
#
_cell.length_a   1.000
_cell.length_b   1.000
_cell.length_c   1.000
_cell.angle_alpha   90.00
_cell.angle_beta   90.00
_cell.angle_gamma   90.00
#
_symmetry.space_group_name_H-M   'P 1'
#
loop_
_entity.id
_entity.type
_entity.pdbx_description
1 polymer ?
#
loop_
_entity_poly.entity_id
_entity_poly.type
_entity_poly.pdbx_seq_one_letter_code
_entity_poly.pdbx_strand_id
1 'polypeptide(L)'
;MKNLEFLSNGKKLKGSIIFPQALNEKNPTILFVHGWTSAKERSYQYAKGLAELGYISFLFDMRGHGESEGDINTFTTKDFLDDIIIAYDYLVKVKGADKDNISAIGSSLGGYLVALLVAKRKVKNLVLRAPADYDNYQFEQPKHLYGGEIPEVMAWRKQPKQPNETYALQAVNNFSGNILIIESEKDDSIPPQTIENYINAVKDKNKLTHIIMKNVPHSIKEGKFRDEVERILVDWFKNKI
;
A
#
# COMPACT_ATOMS: atom_id res chain seq x y z
N MET A 1 17.78 0.47 11.46
CA MET A 1 17.11 1.38 10.47
C MET A 1 18.16 2.21 9.78
N LYS A 2 18.04 2.39 8.47
CA LYS A 2 18.94 3.21 7.64
C LYS A 2 18.09 4.20 6.84
N ASN A 3 18.29 5.48 7.06
CA ASN A 3 17.64 6.53 6.25
C ASN A 3 18.42 6.71 4.93
N LEU A 4 17.70 7.07 3.89
CA LEU A 4 18.25 7.28 2.57
C LEU A 4 17.45 8.32 1.76
N GLU A 5 18.06 8.78 0.69
CA GLU A 5 17.44 9.63 -0.31
C GLU A 5 17.63 8.98 -1.69
N PHE A 6 16.62 9.08 -2.54
CA PHE A 6 16.69 8.61 -3.92
C PHE A 6 15.91 9.54 -4.84
N LEU A 7 16.22 9.48 -6.13
CA LEU A 7 15.58 10.33 -7.14
C LEU A 7 14.43 9.60 -7.82
N SER A 8 13.32 10.28 -7.96
CA SER A 8 12.17 9.87 -8.77
C SER A 8 11.75 11.01 -9.69
N ASN A 9 11.97 10.84 -11.01
CA ASN A 9 11.63 11.83 -12.03
C ASN A 9 12.06 13.26 -11.64
N GLY A 10 13.31 13.40 -11.17
CA GLY A 10 13.92 14.69 -10.79
C GLY A 10 13.53 15.22 -9.41
N LYS A 11 12.69 14.51 -8.64
CA LYS A 11 12.35 14.84 -7.25
C LYS A 11 13.15 13.97 -6.28
N LYS A 12 13.64 14.56 -5.19
CA LYS A 12 14.30 13.85 -4.11
C LYS A 12 13.26 13.28 -3.16
N LEU A 13 13.25 11.96 -3.01
CA LEU A 13 12.37 11.26 -2.10
C LEU A 13 13.16 10.75 -0.90
N LYS A 14 12.54 10.81 0.28
CA LYS A 14 13.11 10.34 1.54
C LYS A 14 12.54 8.99 1.91
N GLY A 15 13.43 8.07 2.27
CA GLY A 15 13.05 6.72 2.65
C GLY A 15 13.83 6.19 3.83
N SER A 16 13.36 5.06 4.35
CA SER A 16 14.01 4.33 5.44
C SER A 16 13.96 2.84 5.14
N ILE A 17 15.08 2.15 5.36
CA ILE A 17 15.12 0.69 5.33
C ILE A 17 15.26 0.19 6.77
N ILE A 18 14.40 -0.75 7.14
CA ILE A 18 14.47 -1.49 8.38
C ILE A 18 14.94 -2.90 8.04
N PHE A 19 16.08 -3.27 8.60
CA PHE A 19 16.68 -4.59 8.44
C PHE A 19 16.31 -5.49 9.62
N PRO A 20 16.19 -6.80 9.40
CA PRO A 20 16.12 -7.77 10.49
C PRO A 20 17.43 -7.77 11.32
N GLN A 21 17.36 -8.29 12.55
CA GLN A 21 18.54 -8.40 13.41
C GLN A 21 19.62 -9.29 12.79
N ALA A 22 19.21 -10.43 12.20
CA ALA A 22 20.09 -11.30 11.43
C ALA A 22 19.79 -11.11 9.94
N LEU A 23 20.77 -10.60 9.21
CA LEU A 23 20.66 -10.40 7.76
C LEU A 23 21.24 -11.64 7.06
N ASN A 24 20.37 -12.36 6.33
CA ASN A 24 20.75 -13.48 5.49
C ASN A 24 21.15 -13.02 4.08
N GLU A 25 21.66 -13.94 3.25
CA GLU A 25 21.93 -13.65 1.83
C GLU A 25 20.64 -13.30 1.06
N LYS A 26 19.51 -13.91 1.44
CA LYS A 26 18.17 -13.65 0.89
C LYS A 26 17.18 -13.51 2.03
N ASN A 27 16.60 -12.33 2.15
CA ASN A 27 15.53 -12.03 3.10
C ASN A 27 14.28 -11.64 2.33
N PRO A 28 13.11 -12.13 2.72
CA PRO A 28 11.87 -11.63 2.14
C PRO A 28 11.79 -10.11 2.37
N THR A 29 11.19 -9.39 1.42
CA THR A 29 11.19 -7.93 1.45
C THR A 29 9.79 -7.36 1.35
N ILE A 30 9.60 -6.19 1.93
CA ILE A 30 8.31 -5.49 1.94
C ILE A 30 8.51 -4.03 1.54
N LEU A 31 7.72 -3.57 0.57
CA LEU A 31 7.56 -2.16 0.24
C LEU A 31 6.30 -1.63 0.94
N PHE A 32 6.44 -0.59 1.76
CA PHE A 32 5.33 0.11 2.39
C PHE A 32 4.98 1.40 1.65
N VAL A 33 3.68 1.60 1.40
CA VAL A 33 3.15 2.78 0.73
C VAL A 33 2.06 3.42 1.58
N HIS A 34 2.31 4.65 2.03
CA HIS A 34 1.38 5.39 2.88
C HIS A 34 0.18 5.97 2.11
N GLY A 35 -0.85 6.43 2.81
CA GLY A 35 -2.03 7.08 2.25
C GLY A 35 -1.80 8.56 1.93
N TRP A 36 -2.83 9.20 1.33
CA TRP A 36 -2.86 10.64 1.07
C TRP A 36 -2.67 11.44 2.37
N THR A 37 -1.88 12.52 2.32
CA THR A 37 -1.54 13.38 3.48
C THR A 37 -0.86 12.65 4.66
N SER A 38 -0.33 11.46 4.43
CA SER A 38 0.38 10.65 5.43
C SER A 38 1.90 10.67 5.17
N ALA A 39 2.66 9.88 5.95
CA ALA A 39 4.09 9.77 5.79
C ALA A 39 4.59 8.37 6.20
N LYS A 40 5.83 8.03 5.83
CA LYS A 40 6.48 6.74 6.07
C LYS A 40 6.50 6.31 7.54
N GLU A 41 6.58 7.29 8.46
CA GLU A 41 6.65 7.05 9.92
C GLU A 41 5.44 6.28 10.46
N ARG A 42 4.28 6.42 9.81
CA ARG A 42 3.07 5.70 10.20
C ARG A 42 3.24 4.18 10.16
N SER A 43 4.16 3.69 9.34
CA SER A 43 4.39 2.25 9.16
C SER A 43 5.64 1.74 9.88
N TYR A 44 6.40 2.59 10.60
CA TYR A 44 7.63 2.14 11.29
C TYR A 44 7.39 1.03 12.31
N GLN A 45 6.30 1.10 13.06
CA GLN A 45 5.92 0.06 14.02
C GLN A 45 5.73 -1.28 13.30
N TYR A 46 4.95 -1.32 12.25
CA TYR A 46 4.68 -2.54 11.46
C TYR A 46 5.95 -3.12 10.85
N ALA A 47 6.78 -2.26 10.28
CA ALA A 47 8.05 -2.66 9.68
C ALA A 47 9.03 -3.24 10.71
N LYS A 48 9.03 -2.75 11.96
CA LYS A 48 9.83 -3.31 13.06
C LYS A 48 9.32 -4.70 13.46
N GLY A 49 8.01 -4.87 13.64
CA GLY A 49 7.43 -6.19 13.95
C GLY A 49 7.72 -7.23 12.86
N LEU A 50 7.67 -6.82 11.58
CA LEU A 50 8.00 -7.71 10.47
C LEU A 50 9.51 -7.98 10.33
N ALA A 51 10.36 -7.05 10.77
CA ALA A 51 11.81 -7.29 10.83
C ALA A 51 12.18 -8.39 11.84
N GLU A 52 11.39 -8.58 12.90
CA GLU A 52 11.56 -9.69 13.85
C GLU A 52 11.30 -11.06 13.20
N LEU A 53 10.50 -11.09 12.12
CA LEU A 53 10.28 -12.27 11.28
C LEU A 53 11.33 -12.44 10.16
N GLY A 54 12.34 -11.57 10.09
CA GLY A 54 13.40 -11.65 9.07
C GLY A 54 13.14 -10.84 7.81
N TYR A 55 12.09 -10.01 7.74
CA TYR A 55 11.80 -9.17 6.57
C TYR A 55 12.68 -7.93 6.52
N ILE A 56 13.17 -7.58 5.32
CA ILE A 56 13.68 -6.24 5.02
C ILE A 56 12.47 -5.38 4.62
N SER A 57 12.27 -4.25 5.28
CA SER A 57 11.17 -3.32 4.98
C SER A 57 11.71 -2.01 4.42
N PHE A 58 11.17 -1.56 3.28
CA PHE A 58 11.43 -0.25 2.72
C PHE A 58 10.17 0.61 2.82
N LEU A 59 10.32 1.77 3.43
CA LEU A 59 9.29 2.77 3.63
C LEU A 59 9.81 4.08 3.04
N PHE A 60 8.96 4.83 2.38
CA PHE A 60 9.36 6.12 1.82
C PHE A 60 8.18 7.09 1.79
N ASP A 61 8.47 8.36 1.73
CA ASP A 61 7.49 9.41 1.47
C ASP A 61 7.36 9.61 -0.04
N MET A 62 6.14 9.49 -0.57
CA MET A 62 5.86 9.87 -1.95
C MET A 62 6.12 11.36 -2.14
N ARG A 63 6.36 11.81 -3.39
CA ARG A 63 6.57 13.23 -3.70
C ARG A 63 5.49 14.11 -3.06
N GLY A 64 5.89 15.27 -2.52
CA GLY A 64 5.00 16.20 -1.84
C GLY A 64 4.48 15.75 -0.48
N HIS A 65 4.93 14.61 0.05
CA HIS A 65 4.57 14.10 1.37
C HIS A 65 5.78 14.03 2.29
N GLY A 66 5.53 14.12 3.60
CA GLY A 66 6.55 13.97 4.64
C GLY A 66 7.77 14.84 4.40
N GLU A 67 8.95 14.22 4.25
CA GLU A 67 10.23 14.91 4.01
C GLU A 67 10.63 14.92 2.51
N SER A 68 9.80 14.37 1.60
CA SER A 68 10.05 14.33 0.16
C SER A 68 9.70 15.63 -0.53
N GLU A 69 10.45 15.97 -1.59
CA GLU A 69 10.29 17.22 -2.34
C GLU A 69 8.96 17.31 -3.09
N GLY A 70 8.46 18.54 -3.23
CA GLY A 70 7.35 18.91 -4.08
C GLY A 70 6.13 19.44 -3.34
N ASP A 71 5.17 19.97 -4.10
CA ASP A 71 3.87 20.37 -3.59
C ASP A 71 2.84 19.27 -3.89
N ILE A 72 2.28 18.69 -2.84
CA ILE A 72 1.29 17.60 -2.90
C ILE A 72 0.10 17.92 -3.83
N ASN A 73 -0.26 19.20 -3.96
CA ASN A 73 -1.40 19.65 -4.76
C ASN A 73 -1.14 19.63 -6.27
N THR A 74 0.11 19.47 -6.70
CA THR A 74 0.47 19.51 -8.12
C THR A 74 0.58 18.14 -8.77
N PHE A 75 0.62 17.07 -7.97
CA PHE A 75 0.91 15.72 -8.47
C PHE A 75 -0.34 14.89 -8.76
N THR A 76 -0.21 14.07 -9.79
CA THR A 76 -1.22 13.13 -10.24
C THR A 76 -1.05 11.79 -9.54
N THR A 77 -2.07 10.94 -9.62
CA THR A 77 -1.98 9.55 -9.14
C THR A 77 -0.93 8.75 -9.93
N LYS A 78 -0.74 9.08 -11.22
CA LYS A 78 0.32 8.53 -12.06
C LYS A 78 1.72 8.86 -11.53
N ASP A 79 1.94 10.11 -11.11
CA ASP A 79 3.23 10.52 -10.52
C ASP A 79 3.57 9.72 -9.26
N PHE A 80 2.58 9.45 -8.40
CA PHE A 80 2.78 8.62 -7.22
C PHE A 80 3.06 7.16 -7.57
N LEU A 81 2.42 6.62 -8.61
CA LEU A 81 2.73 5.28 -9.09
C LEU A 81 4.17 5.20 -9.61
N ASP A 82 4.65 6.21 -10.32
CA ASP A 82 6.05 6.29 -10.79
C ASP A 82 7.02 6.25 -9.60
N ASP A 83 6.73 6.97 -8.50
CA ASP A 83 7.52 6.93 -7.28
C ASP A 83 7.61 5.51 -6.69
N ILE A 84 6.48 4.81 -6.66
CA ILE A 84 6.40 3.45 -6.11
C ILE A 84 7.17 2.45 -6.98
N ILE A 85 7.09 2.59 -8.30
CA ILE A 85 7.85 1.76 -9.24
C ILE A 85 9.36 1.97 -9.02
N ILE A 86 9.81 3.21 -8.89
CA ILE A 86 11.22 3.53 -8.63
C ILE A 86 11.65 3.05 -7.25
N ALA A 87 10.79 3.20 -6.23
CA ALA A 87 11.07 2.67 -4.89
C ALA A 87 11.17 1.13 -4.90
N TYR A 88 10.31 0.44 -5.63
CA TYR A 88 10.41 -1.01 -5.83
C TYR A 88 11.73 -1.38 -6.51
N ASP A 89 12.09 -0.68 -7.60
CA ASP A 89 13.32 -0.94 -8.36
C ASP A 89 14.59 -0.61 -7.55
N TYR A 90 14.49 0.27 -6.55
CA TYR A 90 15.52 0.50 -5.54
C TYR A 90 15.60 -0.67 -4.56
N LEU A 91 14.44 -1.11 -4.03
CA LEU A 91 14.35 -2.19 -3.03
C LEU A 91 14.97 -3.51 -3.53
N VAL A 92 14.73 -3.88 -4.78
CA VAL A 92 15.27 -5.13 -5.35
C VAL A 92 16.81 -5.14 -5.46
N LYS A 93 17.46 -3.98 -5.32
CA LYS A 93 18.92 -3.82 -5.34
C LYS A 93 19.53 -3.73 -3.94
N VAL A 94 18.71 -3.72 -2.90
CA VAL A 94 19.16 -3.69 -1.51
C VAL A 94 19.89 -4.99 -1.20
N LYS A 95 21.07 -4.88 -0.60
CA LYS A 95 21.85 -6.05 -0.19
C LYS A 95 21.04 -6.93 0.76
N GLY A 96 20.94 -8.22 0.46
CA GLY A 96 20.17 -9.19 1.23
C GLY A 96 18.70 -9.25 0.86
N ALA A 97 18.19 -8.43 -0.08
CA ALA A 97 16.81 -8.51 -0.55
C ALA A 97 16.60 -9.75 -1.44
N ASP A 98 15.56 -10.52 -1.15
CA ASP A 98 15.09 -11.58 -2.03
C ASP A 98 14.11 -10.99 -3.07
N LYS A 99 14.60 -10.77 -4.29
CA LYS A 99 13.81 -10.23 -5.40
C LYS A 99 12.65 -11.13 -5.86
N ASP A 100 12.66 -12.40 -5.46
CA ASP A 100 11.59 -13.36 -5.77
C ASP A 100 10.54 -13.46 -4.65
N ASN A 101 10.81 -12.85 -3.49
CA ASN A 101 9.91 -12.82 -2.35
C ASN A 101 9.62 -11.38 -1.89
N ILE A 102 9.05 -10.58 -2.79
CA ILE A 102 8.68 -9.18 -2.52
C ILE A 102 7.19 -9.08 -2.24
N SER A 103 6.87 -8.41 -1.15
CA SER A 103 5.51 -8.06 -0.75
C SER A 103 5.30 -6.55 -0.83
N ALA A 104 4.07 -6.12 -1.07
CA ALA A 104 3.69 -4.72 -1.07
C ALA A 104 2.53 -4.50 -0.09
N ILE A 105 2.65 -3.49 0.76
CA ILE A 105 1.64 -3.09 1.75
C ILE A 105 1.26 -1.64 1.47
N GLY A 106 -0.02 -1.37 1.25
CA GLY A 106 -0.52 -0.02 1.04
C GLY A 106 -1.78 0.29 1.83
N SER A 107 -1.91 1.53 2.26
CA SER A 107 -3.07 2.02 2.98
C SER A 107 -3.77 3.14 2.21
N SER A 108 -5.10 3.08 2.10
CA SER A 108 -5.92 4.10 1.42
C SER A 108 -5.44 4.34 -0.02
N LEU A 109 -5.00 5.56 -0.38
CA LEU A 109 -4.33 5.84 -1.65
C LEU A 109 -3.16 4.87 -1.90
N GLY A 110 -2.33 4.61 -0.88
CA GLY A 110 -1.24 3.63 -1.01
C GLY A 110 -1.75 2.23 -1.33
N GLY A 111 -2.93 1.83 -0.82
CA GLY A 111 -3.58 0.57 -1.17
C GLY A 111 -3.96 0.49 -2.65
N TYR A 112 -4.56 1.55 -3.19
CA TYR A 112 -4.83 1.68 -4.62
C TYR A 112 -3.54 1.58 -5.46
N LEU A 113 -2.49 2.28 -5.05
CA LEU A 113 -1.23 2.35 -5.79
C LEU A 113 -0.46 1.01 -5.78
N VAL A 114 -0.44 0.28 -4.66
CA VAL A 114 0.18 -1.07 -4.65
C VAL A 114 -0.65 -2.10 -5.41
N ALA A 115 -1.97 -1.91 -5.52
CA ALA A 115 -2.80 -2.70 -6.44
C ALA A 115 -2.41 -2.46 -7.91
N LEU A 116 -2.07 -1.23 -8.29
CA LEU A 116 -1.55 -0.94 -9.63
C LEU A 116 -0.12 -1.48 -9.85
N LEU A 117 0.71 -1.48 -8.79
CA LEU A 117 2.08 -1.97 -8.85
C LEU A 117 2.16 -3.43 -9.30
N VAL A 118 1.23 -4.30 -8.87
CA VAL A 118 1.27 -5.73 -9.22
C VAL A 118 1.12 -6.01 -10.71
N ALA A 119 0.57 -5.07 -11.47
CA ALA A 119 0.51 -5.13 -12.94
C ALA A 119 1.84 -4.67 -13.61
N LYS A 120 2.76 -4.07 -12.87
CA LYS A 120 4.01 -3.48 -13.36
C LYS A 120 5.26 -4.19 -12.84
N ARG A 121 5.20 -4.82 -11.67
CA ARG A 121 6.33 -5.47 -11.01
C ARG A 121 5.90 -6.78 -10.36
N LYS A 122 6.86 -7.69 -10.23
CA LYS A 122 6.64 -9.00 -9.60
C LYS A 122 6.45 -8.82 -8.07
N VAL A 123 5.25 -9.06 -7.59
CA VAL A 123 4.90 -9.08 -6.17
C VAL A 123 4.38 -10.47 -5.81
N LYS A 124 4.79 -11.01 -4.67
CA LYS A 124 4.34 -12.32 -4.17
C LYS A 124 3.11 -12.19 -3.28
N ASN A 125 3.09 -11.18 -2.41
CA ASN A 125 2.02 -10.94 -1.46
C ASN A 125 1.60 -9.47 -1.50
N LEU A 126 0.30 -9.22 -1.56
CA LEU A 126 -0.31 -7.90 -1.62
C LEU A 126 -1.17 -7.65 -0.37
N VAL A 127 -0.91 -6.57 0.34
CA VAL A 127 -1.73 -6.15 1.49
C VAL A 127 -2.39 -4.81 1.20
N LEU A 128 -3.70 -4.79 1.27
CA LEU A 128 -4.56 -3.65 1.01
C LEU A 128 -5.29 -3.26 2.29
N ARG A 129 -4.82 -2.22 2.98
CA ARG A 129 -5.52 -1.67 4.16
C ARG A 129 -6.44 -0.54 3.74
N ALA A 130 -7.76 -0.72 3.91
CA ALA A 130 -8.78 0.24 3.52
C ALA A 130 -8.46 0.90 2.15
N PRO A 131 -8.24 0.08 1.08
CA PRO A 131 -7.78 0.61 -0.19
C PRO A 131 -8.81 1.55 -0.81
N ALA A 132 -8.35 2.69 -1.31
CA ALA A 132 -9.16 3.56 -2.13
C ALA A 132 -9.33 2.98 -3.54
N ASP A 133 -10.34 3.46 -4.28
CA ASP A 133 -10.47 3.23 -5.72
C ASP A 133 -10.85 4.55 -6.40
N TYR A 134 -10.48 4.68 -7.67
CA TYR A 134 -10.65 5.89 -8.46
C TYR A 134 -11.11 5.55 -9.87
N ASP A 135 -11.91 6.45 -10.43
CA ASP A 135 -12.22 6.40 -11.86
C ASP A 135 -10.92 6.55 -12.68
N ASN A 136 -10.81 5.81 -13.77
CA ASN A 136 -9.60 5.78 -14.59
C ASN A 136 -9.21 7.15 -15.16
N TYR A 137 -10.17 8.04 -15.45
CA TYR A 137 -9.86 9.39 -15.94
C TYR A 137 -9.14 10.25 -14.88
N GLN A 138 -9.32 9.94 -13.58
CA GLN A 138 -8.67 10.66 -12.47
C GLN A 138 -7.18 10.34 -12.35
N PHE A 139 -6.70 9.28 -13.02
CA PHE A 139 -5.34 8.80 -12.90
C PHE A 139 -4.28 9.83 -13.31
N GLU A 140 -4.56 10.62 -14.34
CA GLU A 140 -3.68 11.67 -14.87
C GLU A 140 -4.09 13.09 -14.41
N GLN A 141 -5.05 13.19 -13.48
CA GLN A 141 -5.47 14.47 -12.93
C GLN A 141 -4.80 14.74 -11.58
N PRO A 142 -4.61 16.02 -11.18
CA PRO A 142 -4.09 16.36 -9.86
C PRO A 142 -4.90 15.70 -8.74
N LYS A 143 -4.22 14.96 -7.87
CA LYS A 143 -4.86 14.09 -6.86
C LYS A 143 -5.74 14.85 -5.87
N HIS A 144 -5.38 16.09 -5.52
CA HIS A 144 -6.15 16.90 -4.57
C HIS A 144 -7.60 17.16 -5.02
N LEU A 145 -7.88 17.07 -6.33
CA LEU A 145 -9.22 17.25 -6.89
C LEU A 145 -10.17 16.07 -6.59
N TYR A 146 -9.64 14.95 -6.07
CA TYR A 146 -10.39 13.69 -5.89
C TYR A 146 -10.21 13.12 -4.49
N GLY A 147 -10.37 13.97 -3.46
CA GLY A 147 -10.36 13.56 -2.05
C GLY A 147 -11.60 12.72 -1.69
N GLY A 148 -11.47 11.87 -0.67
CA GLY A 148 -12.58 11.05 -0.19
C GLY A 148 -13.72 11.83 0.46
N GLU A 149 -13.51 13.11 0.74
CA GLU A 149 -14.53 14.02 1.30
C GLU A 149 -15.44 14.66 0.25
N ILE A 150 -15.07 14.54 -1.06
CA ILE A 150 -15.84 15.09 -2.17
C ILE A 150 -17.08 14.22 -2.39
N PRO A 151 -18.32 14.79 -2.35
CA PRO A 151 -19.58 14.01 -2.41
C PRO A 151 -19.68 13.13 -3.65
N GLU A 152 -19.24 13.61 -4.82
CA GLU A 152 -19.28 12.88 -6.08
C GLU A 152 -18.35 11.68 -6.06
N VAL A 153 -17.15 11.82 -5.47
CA VAL A 153 -16.20 10.72 -5.28
C VAL A 153 -16.77 9.67 -4.34
N MET A 154 -17.42 10.10 -3.25
CA MET A 154 -18.09 9.21 -2.31
C MET A 154 -19.27 8.48 -2.93
N ALA A 155 -20.10 9.16 -3.73
CA ALA A 155 -21.20 8.54 -4.45
C ALA A 155 -20.68 7.49 -5.45
N TRP A 156 -19.61 7.79 -6.17
CA TRP A 156 -18.97 6.87 -7.11
C TRP A 156 -18.38 5.64 -6.40
N ARG A 157 -17.73 5.81 -5.24
CA ARG A 157 -17.16 4.71 -4.44
C ARG A 157 -18.20 3.76 -3.87
N LYS A 158 -19.43 4.23 -3.64
CA LYS A 158 -20.56 3.42 -3.17
C LYS A 158 -21.20 2.55 -4.26
N GLN A 159 -20.75 2.65 -5.51
CA GLN A 159 -21.31 1.84 -6.59
C GLN A 159 -20.63 0.48 -6.70
N PRO A 160 -21.39 -0.61 -6.91
CA PRO A 160 -20.82 -1.89 -7.32
C PRO A 160 -20.06 -1.75 -8.64
N LYS A 161 -18.91 -2.40 -8.75
CA LYS A 161 -18.06 -2.38 -9.94
C LYS A 161 -17.65 -3.76 -10.39
N GLN A 162 -17.52 -3.91 -11.70
CA GLN A 162 -16.97 -5.13 -12.27
C GLN A 162 -15.45 -5.20 -12.11
N PRO A 163 -14.85 -6.41 -12.05
CA PRO A 163 -13.42 -6.59 -11.84
C PRO A 163 -12.49 -5.94 -12.89
N ASN A 164 -13.02 -5.51 -14.02
CA ASN A 164 -12.27 -4.86 -15.10
C ASN A 164 -12.61 -3.37 -15.28
N GLU A 165 -13.43 -2.83 -14.41
CA GLU A 165 -13.98 -1.48 -14.57
C GLU A 165 -12.98 -0.38 -14.18
N THR A 166 -12.11 -0.63 -13.18
CA THR A 166 -11.03 0.29 -12.81
C THR A 166 -9.67 -0.35 -12.99
N TYR A 167 -8.62 0.47 -13.13
CA TYR A 167 -7.25 -0.02 -13.24
C TYR A 167 -6.83 -0.88 -12.05
N ALA A 168 -7.22 -0.49 -10.82
CA ALA A 168 -6.86 -1.25 -9.62
C ALA A 168 -7.60 -2.59 -9.53
N LEU A 169 -8.91 -2.61 -9.80
CA LEU A 169 -9.69 -3.85 -9.81
C LEU A 169 -9.20 -4.81 -10.89
N GLN A 170 -8.89 -4.29 -12.09
CA GLN A 170 -8.31 -5.09 -13.17
C GLN A 170 -6.95 -5.69 -12.78
N ALA A 171 -6.09 -4.89 -12.12
CA ALA A 171 -4.78 -5.36 -11.65
C ALA A 171 -4.94 -6.47 -10.60
N VAL A 172 -5.83 -6.29 -9.62
CA VAL A 172 -6.14 -7.31 -8.60
C VAL A 172 -6.76 -8.57 -9.23
N ASN A 173 -7.65 -8.41 -10.20
CA ASN A 173 -8.25 -9.54 -10.92
C ASN A 173 -7.21 -10.41 -11.65
N ASN A 174 -6.16 -9.80 -12.18
CA ASN A 174 -5.08 -10.50 -12.90
C ASN A 174 -3.93 -10.94 -11.96
N PHE A 175 -3.96 -10.56 -10.69
CA PHE A 175 -2.95 -10.93 -9.73
C PHE A 175 -3.14 -12.36 -9.23
N SER A 176 -2.05 -13.14 -9.23
CA SER A 176 -2.08 -14.55 -8.83
C SER A 176 -1.41 -14.83 -7.47
N GLY A 177 -0.88 -13.81 -6.80
CA GLY A 177 -0.26 -13.92 -5.48
C GLY A 177 -1.28 -13.96 -4.34
N ASN A 178 -0.79 -13.99 -3.09
CA ASN A 178 -1.66 -13.92 -1.92
C ASN A 178 -2.10 -12.48 -1.66
N ILE A 179 -3.34 -12.31 -1.23
CA ILE A 179 -3.93 -11.00 -0.92
C ILE A 179 -4.46 -10.99 0.51
N LEU A 180 -4.11 -9.97 1.26
CA LEU A 180 -4.76 -9.62 2.53
C LEU A 180 -5.47 -8.29 2.35
N ILE A 181 -6.78 -8.26 2.60
CA ILE A 181 -7.57 -7.03 2.69
C ILE A 181 -7.91 -6.79 4.15
N ILE A 182 -7.55 -5.62 4.67
CA ILE A 182 -7.88 -5.17 6.02
C ILE A 182 -8.88 -4.03 5.89
N GLU A 183 -10.08 -4.26 6.35
CA GLU A 183 -11.19 -3.30 6.34
C GLU A 183 -11.34 -2.62 7.70
N SER A 184 -11.63 -1.32 7.70
CA SER A 184 -12.00 -0.57 8.89
C SER A 184 -13.54 -0.46 8.97
N GLU A 185 -14.18 -1.01 10.02
CA GLU A 185 -15.65 -1.05 10.12
C GLU A 185 -16.31 0.34 10.18
N LYS A 186 -15.61 1.32 10.75
CA LYS A 186 -16.11 2.72 10.91
C LYS A 186 -15.37 3.66 9.94
N ASP A 187 -15.12 3.20 8.73
CA ASP A 187 -14.44 3.98 7.69
C ASP A 187 -15.40 5.03 7.12
N ASP A 188 -15.03 6.30 7.27
CA ASP A 188 -15.77 7.47 6.76
C ASP A 188 -15.29 7.93 5.37
N SER A 189 -14.19 7.37 4.89
CA SER A 189 -13.53 7.76 3.64
C SER A 189 -13.64 6.69 2.56
N ILE A 190 -13.63 5.42 2.96
CA ILE A 190 -13.72 4.27 2.06
C ILE A 190 -14.97 3.46 2.40
N PRO A 191 -16.04 3.56 1.59
CA PRO A 191 -17.27 2.80 1.82
C PRO A 191 -17.02 1.29 1.76
N PRO A 192 -17.80 0.48 2.49
CA PRO A 192 -17.75 -0.98 2.42
C PRO A 192 -17.87 -1.53 0.99
N GLN A 193 -18.66 -0.87 0.13
CA GLN A 193 -18.80 -1.26 -1.28
C GLN A 193 -17.47 -1.22 -2.04
N THR A 194 -16.58 -0.26 -1.74
CA THR A 194 -15.24 -0.24 -2.34
C THR A 194 -14.43 -1.47 -1.94
N ILE A 195 -14.51 -1.88 -0.68
CA ILE A 195 -13.84 -3.10 -0.20
C ILE A 195 -14.42 -4.34 -0.86
N GLU A 196 -15.74 -4.42 -0.97
CA GLU A 196 -16.44 -5.50 -1.65
C GLU A 196 -16.04 -5.62 -3.13
N ASN A 197 -15.88 -4.48 -3.83
CA ASN A 197 -15.40 -4.47 -5.21
C ASN A 197 -14.01 -5.10 -5.32
N TYR A 198 -13.07 -4.78 -4.41
CA TYR A 198 -11.75 -5.43 -4.35
C TYR A 198 -11.85 -6.94 -4.06
N ILE A 199 -12.68 -7.32 -3.09
CA ILE A 199 -12.91 -8.74 -2.74
C ILE A 199 -13.44 -9.49 -3.97
N ASN A 200 -14.41 -8.91 -4.69
CA ASN A 200 -15.01 -9.52 -5.86
C ASN A 200 -14.03 -9.61 -7.04
N ALA A 201 -13.09 -8.66 -7.15
CA ALA A 201 -12.05 -8.69 -8.17
C ALA A 201 -11.05 -9.84 -8.00
N VAL A 202 -10.85 -10.39 -6.80
CA VAL A 202 -9.93 -11.52 -6.58
C VAL A 202 -10.50 -12.80 -7.19
N LYS A 203 -9.81 -13.37 -8.20
CA LYS A 203 -10.27 -14.60 -8.88
C LYS A 203 -10.18 -15.84 -7.99
N ASP A 204 -9.00 -16.06 -7.40
CA ASP A 204 -8.75 -17.23 -6.54
C ASP A 204 -9.01 -16.87 -5.08
N LYS A 205 -10.19 -17.20 -4.59
CA LYS A 205 -10.61 -16.90 -3.21
C LYS A 205 -9.77 -17.65 -2.16
N ASN A 206 -9.08 -18.73 -2.51
CA ASN A 206 -8.18 -19.43 -1.57
C ASN A 206 -6.92 -18.60 -1.26
N LYS A 207 -6.59 -17.61 -2.08
CA LYS A 207 -5.48 -16.67 -1.87
C LYS A 207 -5.90 -15.39 -1.18
N LEU A 208 -7.19 -15.20 -0.94
CA LEU A 208 -7.73 -14.03 -0.27
C LEU A 208 -7.89 -14.29 1.24
N THR A 209 -7.33 -13.39 2.03
CA THR A 209 -7.66 -13.21 3.44
C THR A 209 -8.35 -11.86 3.60
N HIS A 210 -9.55 -11.82 4.18
CA HIS A 210 -10.26 -10.57 4.49
C HIS A 210 -10.48 -10.48 6.00
N ILE A 211 -10.09 -9.36 6.59
CA ILE A 211 -10.20 -9.09 8.03
C ILE A 211 -10.90 -7.75 8.21
N ILE A 212 -11.97 -7.73 9.02
CA ILE A 212 -12.67 -6.53 9.42
C ILE A 212 -12.23 -6.13 10.82
N MET A 213 -11.61 -4.96 10.94
CA MET A 213 -11.24 -4.37 12.23
C MET A 213 -12.45 -3.64 12.82
N LYS A 214 -12.98 -4.18 13.93
CA LYS A 214 -14.20 -3.67 14.58
C LYS A 214 -13.99 -2.31 15.23
N ASN A 215 -14.94 -1.40 15.01
CA ASN A 215 -14.95 -0.02 15.53
C ASN A 215 -13.74 0.83 15.11
N VAL A 216 -12.98 0.44 14.08
CA VAL A 216 -11.81 1.17 13.61
C VAL A 216 -12.19 2.19 12.54
N PRO A 217 -11.79 3.48 12.69
CA PRO A 217 -12.01 4.51 11.67
C PRO A 217 -10.99 4.40 10.53
N HIS A 218 -11.17 5.18 9.46
CA HIS A 218 -10.21 5.27 8.35
C HIS A 218 -8.81 5.65 8.82
N SER A 219 -8.71 6.76 9.54
CA SER A 219 -7.45 7.27 10.10
C SER A 219 -7.17 6.62 11.46
N ILE A 220 -6.18 5.73 11.50
CA ILE A 220 -5.77 5.08 12.75
C ILE A 220 -4.84 6.01 13.55
N LYS A 221 -5.41 6.71 14.54
CA LYS A 221 -4.67 7.58 15.47
C LYS A 221 -4.33 6.87 16.77
N GLU A 222 -5.22 6.02 17.28
CA GLU A 222 -5.07 5.32 18.56
C GLU A 222 -4.07 4.17 18.48
N GLY A 223 -3.20 4.06 19.50
CA GLY A 223 -2.15 3.03 19.58
C GLY A 223 -2.71 1.62 19.50
N LYS A 224 -3.79 1.32 20.23
CA LYS A 224 -4.44 0.00 20.23
C LYS A 224 -4.81 -0.53 18.84
N PHE A 225 -5.26 0.36 17.95
CA PHE A 225 -5.61 -0.04 16.58
C PHE A 225 -4.37 -0.23 15.72
N ARG A 226 -3.29 0.54 15.98
CA ARG A 226 -2.01 0.29 15.33
C ARG A 226 -1.42 -1.04 15.77
N ASP A 227 -1.50 -1.38 17.05
CA ASP A 227 -1.06 -2.66 17.59
C ASP A 227 -1.86 -3.83 16.99
N GLU A 228 -3.15 -3.64 16.75
CA GLU A 228 -3.99 -4.62 16.07
C GLU A 228 -3.58 -4.82 14.61
N VAL A 229 -3.32 -3.74 13.85
CA VAL A 229 -2.79 -3.85 12.47
C VAL A 229 -1.45 -4.58 12.46
N GLU A 230 -0.54 -4.22 13.37
CA GLU A 230 0.76 -4.89 13.48
C GLU A 230 0.58 -6.40 13.72
N ARG A 231 -0.25 -6.77 14.69
CA ARG A 231 -0.56 -8.18 14.99
C ARG A 231 -1.11 -8.91 13.77
N ILE A 232 -2.08 -8.31 13.06
CA ILE A 232 -2.64 -8.90 11.82
C ILE A 232 -1.55 -9.13 10.79
N LEU A 233 -0.69 -8.14 10.56
CA LEU A 233 0.40 -8.26 9.60
C LEU A 233 1.40 -9.33 10.01
N VAL A 234 1.87 -9.31 11.27
CA VAL A 234 2.84 -10.29 11.79
C VAL A 234 2.27 -11.70 11.69
N ASP A 235 1.03 -11.92 12.10
CA ASP A 235 0.40 -13.24 12.06
C ASP A 235 0.20 -13.75 10.62
N TRP A 236 -0.18 -12.86 9.71
CA TRP A 236 -0.37 -13.24 8.32
C TRP A 236 0.96 -13.56 7.62
N PHE A 237 2.01 -12.78 7.89
CA PHE A 237 3.31 -12.94 7.27
C PHE A 237 4.16 -14.09 7.85
N LYS A 238 3.91 -14.56 9.07
CA LYS A 238 4.55 -15.76 9.65
C LYS A 238 4.47 -16.99 8.73
N ASN A 239 3.39 -17.10 7.97
CA ASN A 239 3.11 -18.23 7.07
C ASN A 239 3.48 -17.95 5.60
N LYS A 240 4.26 -16.88 5.32
CA LYS A 240 4.61 -16.45 3.96
C LYS A 240 6.12 -16.42 3.69
N ILE A 241 6.91 -16.81 4.68
CA ILE A 241 8.38 -16.92 4.59
C ILE A 241 8.79 -18.09 3.72
#